data_17da22d4eb1f9cfc13e2f8db3279829d
#
_entry.id   17da22d4eb1f9cfc13e2f8db3279829d
#
_cell.length_a   1.000
_cell.length_b   1.000
_cell.length_c   1.000
_cell.angle_alpha   90.00
_cell.angle_beta   90.00
_cell.angle_gamma   90.00
#
_symmetry.space_group_name_H-M   'P 1'
#
loop_
_entity.id
_entity.type
_entity.pdbx_description
1 polymer ?
#
loop_
_entity_poly.entity_id
_entity_poly.type
_entity_poly.pdbx_seq_one_letter_code
_entity_poly.pdbx_strand_id
1 'polypeptide(L)'
;YLLIYPNVNGVLDALQPLIDWRTRSGWEVHLQEVQNNAGTGTVKPHIQRAYDDWANPPEMVALVGDADGTIAISAYNQTDHDYVMLDGNDILADAIIGRLSVSSTQELTRVVAKIVGYESDPEMGENNDDTGWFREGMVCAGNQISGLSTKLVNRWVKYELELRGFNDIHAWYYDD
;
A
#
# COMPACT_ATOMS: atom_id res chain seq x y z
N TYR A 1 -6.02 11.79 2.37
CA TYR A 1 -5.62 10.43 2.75
C TYR A 1 -6.68 9.83 3.66
N LEU A 2 -7.37 8.80 3.20
CA LEU A 2 -8.38 8.09 3.99
C LEU A 2 -7.76 6.81 4.57
N LEU A 3 -7.76 6.66 5.90
CA LEU A 3 -7.26 5.50 6.61
C LEU A 3 -8.44 4.76 7.25
N ILE A 4 -8.69 3.53 6.82
CA ILE A 4 -9.77 2.67 7.33
C ILE A 4 -9.15 1.58 8.20
N TYR A 5 -9.58 1.50 9.45
CA TYR A 5 -9.01 0.58 10.42
C TYR A 5 -10.09 -0.14 11.24
N PRO A 6 -9.85 -1.39 11.66
CA PRO A 6 -10.79 -2.14 12.48
C PRO A 6 -10.75 -1.70 13.94
N ASN A 7 -11.89 -1.75 14.63
CA ASN A 7 -12.05 -1.43 16.03
C ASN A 7 -11.45 -2.48 16.97
N VAL A 8 -10.17 -2.75 16.80
CA VAL A 8 -9.39 -3.65 17.65
C VAL A 8 -8.50 -2.82 18.57
N ASN A 9 -8.49 -3.18 19.85
CA ASN A 9 -7.73 -2.45 20.86
C ASN A 9 -6.25 -2.30 20.49
N GLY A 10 -5.71 -1.09 20.60
CA GLY A 10 -4.32 -0.76 20.28
C GLY A 10 -4.01 -0.54 18.79
N VAL A 11 -4.96 -0.75 17.87
CA VAL A 11 -4.73 -0.49 16.44
C VAL A 11 -4.54 1.00 16.18
N LEU A 12 -5.40 1.85 16.72
CA LEU A 12 -5.28 3.30 16.54
C LEU A 12 -3.97 3.84 17.13
N ASP A 13 -3.60 3.36 18.32
CA ASP A 13 -2.33 3.76 18.98
C ASP A 13 -1.12 3.37 18.11
N ALA A 14 -1.14 2.17 17.54
CA ALA A 14 -0.07 1.69 16.65
C ALA A 14 0.01 2.48 15.33
N LEU A 15 -1.09 3.08 14.87
CA LEU A 15 -1.16 3.91 13.67
C LEU A 15 -0.71 5.36 13.90
N GLN A 16 -0.70 5.84 15.14
CA GLN A 16 -0.48 7.25 15.46
C GLN A 16 0.81 7.82 14.81
N PRO A 17 1.96 7.12 14.83
CA PRO A 17 3.16 7.65 14.17
C PRO A 17 3.00 7.83 12.64
N LEU A 18 2.23 6.98 11.97
CA LEU A 18 1.94 7.12 10.55
C LEU A 18 0.99 8.31 10.28
N ILE A 19 -0.03 8.46 11.12
CA ILE A 19 -0.97 9.59 11.04
C ILE A 19 -0.20 10.91 11.21
N ASP A 20 0.65 11.01 12.21
CA ASP A 20 1.47 12.19 12.48
C ASP A 20 2.44 12.48 11.33
N TRP A 21 3.05 11.45 10.76
CA TRP A 21 3.94 11.58 9.62
C TRP A 21 3.21 12.06 8.38
N ARG A 22 2.07 11.46 8.03
CA ARG A 22 1.24 11.90 6.89
C ARG A 22 0.79 13.34 7.05
N THR A 23 0.31 13.70 8.24
CA THR A 23 -0.10 15.08 8.53
C THR A 23 1.05 16.08 8.37
N ARG A 24 2.24 15.77 8.90
CA ARG A 24 3.44 16.61 8.72
C ARG A 24 3.90 16.70 7.27
N SER A 25 3.66 15.65 6.48
CA SER A 25 3.97 15.60 5.05
C SER A 25 2.94 16.35 4.20
N GLY A 26 1.94 17.01 4.81
CA GLY A 26 0.97 17.86 4.13
C GLY A 26 -0.33 17.15 3.72
N TRP A 27 -0.54 15.91 4.13
CA TRP A 27 -1.79 15.21 3.88
C TRP A 27 -2.88 15.64 4.87
N GLU A 28 -4.08 15.87 4.37
CA GLU A 28 -5.29 15.88 5.19
C GLU A 28 -5.66 14.41 5.49
N VAL A 29 -5.49 13.98 6.74
CA VAL A 29 -5.69 12.58 7.15
C VAL A 29 -7.06 12.41 7.78
N HIS A 30 -7.89 11.57 7.17
CA HIS A 30 -9.20 11.17 7.68
C HIS A 30 -9.16 9.73 8.16
N LEU A 31 -9.76 9.49 9.33
CA LEU A 31 -9.80 8.19 9.99
C LEU A 31 -11.22 7.63 9.95
N GLN A 32 -11.37 6.41 9.46
CA GLN A 32 -12.63 5.69 9.47
C GLN A 32 -12.46 4.38 10.23
N GLU A 33 -13.03 4.34 11.43
CA GLU A 33 -13.14 3.08 12.17
C GLU A 33 -14.26 2.22 11.59
N VAL A 34 -14.01 0.92 11.48
CA VAL A 34 -15.00 -0.08 11.08
C VAL A 34 -14.97 -1.26 12.07
N GLN A 35 -16.01 -2.08 12.07
CA GLN A 35 -16.00 -3.30 12.86
C GLN A 35 -14.89 -4.25 12.36
N ASN A 36 -14.23 -4.98 13.26
CA ASN A 36 -13.26 -5.99 12.87
C ASN A 36 -13.89 -7.03 11.94
N ASN A 37 -13.20 -7.45 10.90
CA ASN A 37 -13.71 -8.26 9.81
C ASN A 37 -14.86 -7.60 9.02
N ALA A 38 -14.89 -6.26 8.97
CA ALA A 38 -15.87 -5.55 8.17
C ALA A 38 -15.84 -6.03 6.72
N GLY A 39 -17.01 -6.38 6.22
CA GLY A 39 -17.19 -6.83 4.84
C GLY A 39 -17.22 -5.67 3.84
N THR A 40 -17.14 -6.03 2.56
CA THR A 40 -17.14 -5.08 1.44
C THR A 40 -18.35 -4.16 1.43
N GLY A 41 -19.53 -4.66 1.81
CA GLY A 41 -20.76 -3.87 1.92
C GLY A 41 -20.74 -2.79 3.01
N THR A 42 -19.78 -2.83 3.93
CA THR A 42 -19.56 -1.79 4.94
C THR A 42 -18.46 -0.83 4.49
N VAL A 43 -17.34 -1.37 4.04
CA VAL A 43 -16.12 -0.59 3.73
C VAL A 43 -16.29 0.25 2.46
N LYS A 44 -16.75 -0.36 1.36
CA LYS A 44 -16.96 0.33 0.07
C LYS A 44 -17.84 1.60 0.20
N PRO A 45 -18.99 1.57 0.89
CA PRO A 45 -19.83 2.77 1.07
C PRO A 45 -19.15 3.91 1.85
N HIS A 46 -18.19 3.62 2.73
CA HIS A 46 -17.41 4.68 3.39
C HIS A 46 -16.49 5.40 2.40
N ILE A 47 -15.81 4.63 1.54
CA ILE A 47 -14.92 5.17 0.51
C ILE A 47 -15.74 5.95 -0.52
N GLN A 48 -16.86 5.37 -0.99
CA GLN A 48 -17.73 6.02 -1.97
C GLN A 48 -18.25 7.36 -1.45
N ARG A 49 -18.78 7.41 -0.20
CA ARG A 49 -19.23 8.68 0.37
C ARG A 49 -18.11 9.70 0.52
N ALA A 50 -16.92 9.26 0.91
CA ALA A 50 -15.77 10.16 0.98
C ALA A 50 -15.43 10.76 -0.40
N TYR A 51 -15.54 9.94 -1.45
CA TYR A 51 -15.32 10.37 -2.82
C TYR A 51 -16.41 11.33 -3.32
N ASP A 52 -17.67 11.03 -3.05
CA ASP A 52 -18.81 11.78 -3.58
C ASP A 52 -19.07 13.09 -2.82
N ASP A 53 -18.88 13.10 -1.49
CA ASP A 53 -19.37 14.15 -0.60
C ASP A 53 -18.28 15.12 -0.13
N TRP A 54 -17.01 14.72 -0.15
CA TRP A 54 -15.94 15.60 0.36
C TRP A 54 -15.51 16.64 -0.67
N ALA A 55 -15.24 17.84 -0.19
CA ALA A 55 -14.71 18.92 -1.04
C ALA A 55 -13.35 18.56 -1.68
N ASN A 56 -12.56 17.74 -0.97
CA ASN A 56 -11.32 17.14 -1.47
C ASN A 56 -11.47 15.61 -1.35
N PRO A 57 -11.88 14.91 -2.42
CA PRO A 57 -11.97 13.45 -2.41
C PRO A 57 -10.64 12.79 -2.05
N PRO A 58 -10.65 11.59 -1.44
CA PRO A 58 -9.41 10.92 -1.06
C PRO A 58 -8.62 10.48 -2.31
N GLU A 59 -7.40 10.94 -2.45
CA GLU A 59 -6.47 10.46 -3.47
C GLU A 59 -5.88 9.10 -3.10
N MET A 60 -5.75 8.85 -1.79
CA MET A 60 -5.19 7.62 -1.24
C MET A 60 -6.10 7.02 -0.18
N VAL A 61 -6.31 5.72 -0.27
CA VAL A 61 -7.04 4.91 0.71
C VAL A 61 -6.09 3.84 1.26
N ALA A 62 -5.97 3.76 2.59
CA ALA A 62 -5.22 2.72 3.26
C ALA A 62 -6.16 1.84 4.10
N LEU A 63 -6.14 0.54 3.85
CA LEU A 63 -6.84 -0.46 4.66
C LEU A 63 -5.86 -1.06 5.68
N VAL A 64 -6.27 -1.14 6.93
CA VAL A 64 -5.44 -1.69 8.02
C VAL A 64 -5.94 -3.07 8.42
N GLY A 65 -5.05 -4.04 8.37
CA GLY A 65 -5.36 -5.44 8.67
C GLY A 65 -5.31 -6.34 7.45
N ASP A 66 -5.32 -7.64 7.68
CA ASP A 66 -5.33 -8.64 6.63
C ASP A 66 -6.75 -8.77 6.01
N ALA A 67 -6.89 -9.62 5.02
CA ALA A 67 -8.18 -9.93 4.40
C ALA A 67 -9.08 -10.77 5.34
N ASP A 68 -8.49 -11.50 6.25
CA ASP A 68 -9.13 -12.29 7.31
C ASP A 68 -8.26 -12.35 8.57
N GLY A 69 -8.77 -12.89 9.67
CA GLY A 69 -8.00 -13.13 10.88
C GLY A 69 -8.32 -12.18 12.04
N THR A 70 -7.30 -11.90 12.88
CA THR A 70 -7.48 -11.20 14.17
C THR A 70 -7.59 -9.68 14.03
N ILE A 71 -6.93 -9.10 13.03
CA ILE A 71 -7.06 -7.69 12.62
C ILE A 71 -7.34 -7.73 11.14
N ALA A 72 -8.59 -7.47 10.73
CA ALA A 72 -8.97 -7.71 9.37
C ALA A 72 -10.03 -6.74 8.83
N ILE A 73 -9.89 -6.47 7.52
CA ILE A 73 -10.89 -5.88 6.66
C ILE A 73 -10.97 -6.77 5.42
N SER A 74 -12.15 -7.31 5.13
CA SER A 74 -12.32 -8.25 4.01
C SER A 74 -11.80 -7.68 2.70
N ALA A 75 -11.15 -8.50 1.88
CA ALA A 75 -10.81 -8.13 0.51
C ALA A 75 -12.05 -8.12 -0.39
N TYR A 76 -12.04 -7.29 -1.41
CA TYR A 76 -13.10 -7.26 -2.42
C TYR A 76 -12.74 -8.20 -3.57
N ASN A 77 -13.50 -9.29 -3.73
CA ASN A 77 -13.23 -10.30 -4.77
C ASN A 77 -11.77 -10.80 -4.81
N GLN A 78 -11.16 -11.02 -3.64
CA GLN A 78 -9.75 -11.42 -3.47
C GLN A 78 -8.73 -10.34 -3.92
N THR A 79 -9.18 -9.11 -4.12
CA THR A 79 -8.37 -7.95 -4.44
C THR A 79 -8.89 -6.74 -3.66
N ASP A 80 -8.14 -5.66 -3.62
CA ASP A 80 -8.60 -4.39 -3.04
C ASP A 80 -8.99 -3.37 -4.12
N HIS A 81 -8.74 -3.68 -5.38
CA HIS A 81 -8.98 -2.79 -6.51
C HIS A 81 -10.43 -2.28 -6.59
N ASP A 82 -11.39 -3.18 -6.43
CA ASP A 82 -12.82 -2.85 -6.53
C ASP A 82 -13.31 -1.86 -5.46
N TYR A 83 -12.54 -1.66 -4.39
CA TYR A 83 -12.85 -0.63 -3.38
C TYR A 83 -12.74 0.79 -3.94
N VAL A 84 -11.92 1.01 -4.93
CA VAL A 84 -11.60 2.33 -5.50
C VAL A 84 -12.04 2.52 -6.95
N MET A 85 -12.91 1.65 -7.46
CA MET A 85 -13.70 1.91 -8.66
C MET A 85 -14.95 2.67 -8.22
N LEU A 86 -14.93 4.00 -8.25
CA LEU A 86 -15.91 4.87 -7.58
C LEU A 86 -16.77 5.65 -8.55
N ASP A 87 -16.24 5.98 -9.72
CA ASP A 87 -16.95 6.70 -10.78
C ASP A 87 -17.02 5.87 -12.06
N GLY A 88 -18.08 6.09 -12.84
CA GLY A 88 -18.29 5.38 -14.09
C GLY A 88 -18.65 3.89 -13.93
N ASN A 89 -18.45 3.13 -14.98
CA ASN A 89 -18.68 1.68 -15.04
C ASN A 89 -17.52 1.02 -15.81
N ASP A 90 -16.31 1.35 -15.46
CA ASP A 90 -15.09 0.82 -16.05
C ASP A 90 -14.23 0.11 -14.99
N ILE A 91 -13.03 -0.30 -15.37
CA ILE A 91 -12.09 -1.02 -14.51
C ILE A 91 -10.98 -0.10 -13.98
N LEU A 92 -11.08 1.20 -14.19
CA LEU A 92 -10.06 2.15 -13.74
C LEU A 92 -10.27 2.48 -12.27
N ALA A 93 -9.17 2.63 -11.56
CA ALA A 93 -9.19 3.05 -10.17
C ALA A 93 -9.25 4.58 -10.08
N ASP A 94 -10.18 5.11 -9.31
CA ASP A 94 -10.39 6.55 -9.10
C ASP A 94 -9.56 7.10 -7.92
N ALA A 95 -8.96 6.20 -7.14
CA ALA A 95 -8.03 6.52 -6.07
C ALA A 95 -6.94 5.44 -5.96
N ILE A 96 -5.83 5.78 -5.32
CA ILE A 96 -4.78 4.80 -4.99
C ILE A 96 -5.19 4.05 -3.74
N ILE A 97 -5.14 2.72 -3.76
CA ILE A 97 -5.42 1.90 -2.59
C ILE A 97 -4.22 1.06 -2.20
N GLY A 98 -3.98 0.95 -0.90
CA GLY A 98 -2.98 0.07 -0.33
C GLY A 98 -3.47 -0.57 0.97
N ARG A 99 -2.85 -1.69 1.35
CA ARG A 99 -3.18 -2.43 2.57
C ARG A 99 -1.95 -2.58 3.46
N LEU A 100 -2.11 -2.27 4.73
CA LEU A 100 -1.19 -2.66 5.79
C LEU A 100 -1.61 -4.05 6.28
N SER A 101 -1.15 -5.10 5.59
CA SER A 101 -1.50 -6.50 5.89
C SER A 101 -0.78 -6.94 7.15
N VAL A 102 -1.50 -7.02 8.25
CA VAL A 102 -1.01 -7.36 9.58
C VAL A 102 -2.04 -8.16 10.34
N SER A 103 -1.60 -9.08 11.20
CA SER A 103 -2.46 -9.93 12.03
C SER A 103 -2.39 -9.59 13.53
N SER A 104 -1.54 -8.64 13.92
CA SER A 104 -1.40 -8.16 15.29
C SER A 104 -1.01 -6.69 15.37
N THR A 105 -1.31 -6.05 16.50
CA THR A 105 -0.89 -4.66 16.77
C THR A 105 0.64 -4.52 16.83
N GLN A 106 1.34 -5.57 17.25
CA GLN A 106 2.80 -5.59 17.25
C GLN A 106 3.38 -5.60 15.83
N GLU A 107 2.78 -6.35 14.91
CA GLU A 107 3.14 -6.29 13.49
C GLU A 107 2.82 -4.93 12.89
N LEU A 108 1.66 -4.35 13.20
CA LEU A 108 1.29 -3.02 12.75
C LEU A 108 2.31 -1.97 13.21
N THR A 109 2.70 -2.00 14.49
CA THR A 109 3.75 -1.10 15.01
C THR A 109 5.06 -1.22 14.22
N ARG A 110 5.49 -2.45 13.89
CA ARG A 110 6.70 -2.68 13.10
C ARG A 110 6.57 -2.18 11.65
N VAL A 111 5.41 -2.42 11.03
CA VAL A 111 5.16 -1.95 9.65
C VAL A 111 5.13 -0.43 9.61
N VAL A 112 4.42 0.21 10.54
CA VAL A 112 4.37 1.66 10.65
C VAL A 112 5.78 2.25 10.90
N ALA A 113 6.56 1.66 11.80
CA ALA A 113 7.92 2.11 12.07
C ALA A 113 8.83 2.02 10.82
N LYS A 114 8.70 0.94 10.04
CA LYS A 114 9.45 0.81 8.77
C LYS A 114 9.04 1.86 7.74
N ILE A 115 7.74 2.12 7.58
CA ILE A 115 7.25 3.12 6.62
C ILE A 115 7.75 4.51 7.03
N VAL A 116 7.54 4.88 8.28
CA VAL A 116 7.94 6.20 8.77
C VAL A 116 9.46 6.37 8.73
N GLY A 117 10.22 5.36 9.16
CA GLY A 117 11.69 5.40 9.12
C GLY A 117 12.21 5.53 7.69
N TYR A 118 11.72 4.71 6.76
CA TYR A 118 12.11 4.78 5.35
C TYR A 118 11.85 6.15 4.71
N GLU A 119 10.72 6.77 5.04
CA GLU A 119 10.33 8.04 4.42
C GLU A 119 10.93 9.27 5.13
N SER A 120 11.17 9.22 6.45
CA SER A 120 11.64 10.36 7.24
C SER A 120 13.15 10.40 7.44
N ASP A 121 13.75 9.23 7.54
CA ASP A 121 15.19 9.06 7.87
C ASP A 121 15.72 7.79 7.22
N PRO A 122 15.82 7.76 5.87
CA PRO A 122 16.31 6.59 5.15
C PRO A 122 17.78 6.31 5.54
N GLU A 123 18.13 5.03 5.60
CA GLU A 123 19.50 4.60 5.88
C GLU A 123 20.47 5.14 4.81
N MET A 124 21.44 5.92 5.21
CA MET A 124 22.38 6.59 4.32
C MET A 124 23.86 6.17 4.60
N GLY A 125 24.06 5.10 5.35
CA GLY A 125 25.39 4.68 5.77
C GLY A 125 26.00 5.55 6.88
N GLU A 126 27.18 5.15 7.36
CA GLU A 126 27.82 5.81 8.49
C GLU A 126 28.19 7.28 8.26
N ASN A 127 28.45 7.67 7.02
CA ASN A 127 28.79 9.05 6.66
C ASN A 127 27.60 9.86 6.11
N ASN A 128 26.40 9.29 6.13
CA ASN A 128 25.19 9.91 5.56
C ASN A 128 25.32 10.25 4.06
N ASP A 129 26.07 9.48 3.30
CA ASP A 129 26.35 9.69 1.88
C ASP A 129 26.13 8.43 1.00
N ASP A 130 25.79 7.30 1.61
CA ASP A 130 25.45 6.08 0.87
C ASP A 130 24.04 6.13 0.29
N THR A 131 23.96 6.64 -0.91
CA THR A 131 22.73 6.68 -1.73
C THR A 131 22.68 5.55 -2.75
N GLY A 132 23.61 4.62 -2.71
CA GLY A 132 23.76 3.55 -3.71
C GLY A 132 22.47 2.74 -3.87
N TRP A 133 21.84 2.37 -2.77
CA TRP A 133 20.62 1.58 -2.75
C TRP A 133 19.40 2.27 -3.39
N PHE A 134 19.38 3.59 -3.53
CA PHE A 134 18.34 4.29 -4.29
C PHE A 134 18.33 3.93 -5.78
N ARG A 135 19.39 3.31 -6.27
CA ARG A 135 19.55 2.87 -7.64
C ARG A 135 19.56 1.35 -7.79
N GLU A 136 19.22 0.66 -6.72
CA GLU A 136 19.02 -0.78 -6.73
C GLU A 136 17.55 -1.09 -6.96
N GLY A 137 17.27 -2.24 -7.53
CA GLY A 137 15.91 -2.67 -7.80
C GLY A 137 15.79 -4.18 -7.91
N MET A 138 14.56 -4.66 -7.89
CA MET A 138 14.27 -6.07 -8.12
C MET A 138 13.07 -6.22 -9.02
N VAL A 139 13.16 -7.14 -9.98
CA VAL A 139 12.04 -7.58 -10.80
C VAL A 139 11.86 -9.09 -10.66
N CYS A 140 10.62 -9.50 -10.46
CA CYS A 140 10.26 -10.91 -10.27
C CYS A 140 9.17 -11.30 -11.26
N ALA A 141 9.26 -12.47 -11.87
CA ALA A 141 8.21 -13.02 -12.71
C ALA A 141 7.99 -14.51 -12.48
N GLY A 142 6.75 -14.88 -12.17
CA GLY A 142 6.27 -16.25 -12.21
C GLY A 142 5.77 -16.65 -13.60
N ASN A 143 5.62 -17.96 -13.85
CA ASN A 143 5.14 -18.46 -15.14
C ASN A 143 3.74 -19.10 -15.08
N GLN A 144 3.12 -19.16 -13.92
CA GLN A 144 1.97 -20.06 -13.73
C GLN A 144 0.69 -19.68 -14.46
N ILE A 145 0.40 -18.40 -14.64
CA ILE A 145 -0.85 -17.94 -15.27
C ILE A 145 -0.55 -17.07 -16.49
N SER A 146 0.41 -16.19 -16.40
CA SER A 146 0.71 -15.20 -17.44
C SER A 146 1.77 -15.65 -18.45
N GLY A 147 2.38 -16.80 -18.22
CA GLY A 147 3.36 -17.38 -19.14
C GLY A 147 4.52 -16.43 -19.46
N LEU A 148 4.96 -16.49 -20.71
CA LEU A 148 6.12 -15.74 -21.20
C LEU A 148 5.92 -14.21 -21.15
N SER A 149 4.69 -13.73 -21.21
CA SER A 149 4.39 -12.28 -21.21
C SER A 149 4.90 -11.58 -19.95
N THR A 150 4.77 -12.21 -18.79
CA THR A 150 5.25 -11.64 -17.52
C THR A 150 6.77 -11.45 -17.53
N LYS A 151 7.53 -12.43 -18.02
CA LYS A 151 8.98 -12.31 -18.16
C LYS A 151 9.37 -11.19 -19.13
N LEU A 152 8.70 -11.08 -20.27
CA LEU A 152 8.97 -10.04 -21.25
C LEU A 152 8.72 -8.64 -20.68
N VAL A 153 7.62 -8.44 -19.98
CA VAL A 153 7.32 -7.16 -19.31
C VAL A 153 8.38 -6.85 -18.25
N ASN A 154 8.77 -7.81 -17.42
CA ASN A 154 9.79 -7.58 -16.40
C ASN A 154 11.18 -7.30 -16.99
N ARG A 155 11.55 -7.94 -18.10
CA ARG A 155 12.79 -7.62 -18.84
C ARG A 155 12.76 -6.21 -19.40
N TRP A 156 11.62 -5.78 -19.93
CA TRP A 156 11.43 -4.41 -20.39
C TRP A 156 11.49 -3.41 -19.23
N VAL A 157 10.83 -3.69 -18.10
CA VAL A 157 10.91 -2.85 -16.89
C VAL A 157 12.36 -2.73 -16.41
N LYS A 158 13.11 -3.85 -16.33
CA LYS A 158 14.53 -3.83 -15.97
C LYS A 158 15.32 -2.91 -16.91
N TYR A 159 15.16 -3.07 -18.22
CA TYR A 159 15.82 -2.22 -19.20
C TYR A 159 15.47 -0.73 -19.02
N GLU A 160 14.20 -0.40 -18.78
CA GLU A 160 13.75 0.96 -18.55
C GLU A 160 14.33 1.57 -17.24
N LEU A 161 14.48 0.77 -16.21
CA LEU A 161 15.14 1.19 -14.97
C LEU A 161 16.62 1.46 -15.18
N GLU A 162 17.32 0.57 -15.90
CA GLU A 162 18.75 0.75 -16.26
C GLU A 162 18.96 2.04 -17.05
N LEU A 163 18.09 2.35 -18.01
CA LEU A 163 18.12 3.62 -18.76
C LEU A 163 17.95 4.85 -17.87
N ARG A 164 17.29 4.72 -16.72
CA ARG A 164 17.07 5.79 -15.73
C ARG A 164 18.14 5.86 -14.65
N GLY A 165 19.20 5.07 -14.80
CA GLY A 165 20.37 5.12 -13.92
C GLY A 165 20.30 4.18 -12.72
N PHE A 166 19.37 3.22 -12.71
CA PHE A 166 19.47 2.08 -11.82
C PHE A 166 20.63 1.19 -12.28
N ASN A 167 21.52 0.84 -11.39
CA ASN A 167 22.79 0.17 -11.72
C ASN A 167 22.90 -1.24 -11.14
N ASP A 168 22.00 -1.62 -10.22
CA ASP A 168 21.93 -2.96 -9.67
C ASP A 168 20.47 -3.41 -9.59
N ILE A 169 20.04 -4.18 -10.60
CA ILE A 169 18.66 -4.68 -10.68
C ILE A 169 18.68 -6.20 -10.67
N HIS A 170 18.31 -6.76 -9.53
CA HIS A 170 18.14 -8.18 -9.36
C HIS A 170 16.91 -8.65 -10.16
N ALA A 171 17.12 -9.65 -11.02
CA ALA A 171 16.04 -10.26 -11.78
C ALA A 171 15.86 -11.71 -11.33
N TRP A 172 14.65 -12.04 -10.91
CA TRP A 172 14.30 -13.41 -10.53
C TRP A 172 13.15 -13.91 -11.41
N TYR A 173 13.42 -14.93 -12.21
CA TYR A 173 12.44 -15.57 -13.07
C TYR A 173 12.31 -17.04 -12.72
N TYR A 174 11.10 -17.57 -12.77
CA TYR A 174 10.77 -18.92 -12.28
C TYR A 174 11.58 -20.07 -12.92
N ASP A 175 12.09 -19.92 -14.13
CA ASP A 175 12.81 -20.98 -14.85
C ASP A 175 14.29 -20.64 -15.14
N ASP A 176 14.87 -19.72 -14.42
CA ASP A 176 16.28 -19.35 -14.55
C ASP A 176 17.13 -20.03 -13.50
#